data_f06325de26fef4634ab2f1d47a7e75db
#
_entry.id   f06325de26fef4634ab2f1d47a7e75db
#
_cell.length_a   1.000
_cell.length_b   1.000
_cell.length_c   1.000
_cell.angle_alpha   90.00
_cell.angle_beta   90.00
_cell.angle_gamma   90.00
#
_symmetry.space_group_name_H-M   'P 1'
#
loop_
_entity.id
_entity.type
_entity.pdbx_description
1 polymer ?
#
loop_
_entity_poly.entity_id
_entity_poly.type
_entity_poly.pdbx_seq_one_letter_code
_entity_poly.pdbx_strand_id
1 'polypeptide(L)'
;AVFAIAFLVYFFTREARGSLWDCGEFVACADKLGMPHSPGAPLFVLLGRFFIILFGDNGNTAANAVNTMSALASGATILFLFWCVTHFARKMFVGVGEELNKNQMFTVMASGVVGAFAYTFSDSFWFSAGEGEVYALSSFFTALVFWLMLKWEHADERRR
;
A
#
# COMPACT_ATOMS: atom_id res chain seq x y z
N ALA A 1 3.68 -7.27 11.85
CA ALA A 1 2.70 -8.34 11.58
C ALA A 1 1.72 -7.92 10.48
N VAL A 2 0.96 -6.80 10.62
CA VAL A 2 -0.10 -6.37 9.68
C VAL A 2 0.40 -6.26 8.24
N PHE A 3 1.50 -5.53 7.99
CA PHE A 3 2.15 -5.45 6.68
C PHE A 3 2.43 -6.83 6.08
N ALA A 4 3.09 -7.69 6.86
CA ALA A 4 3.51 -9.00 6.35
C ALA A 4 2.32 -9.88 5.95
N ILE A 5 1.25 -9.88 6.75
CA ILE A 5 0.03 -10.63 6.44
C ILE A 5 -0.62 -10.09 5.16
N ALA A 6 -0.84 -8.77 5.07
CA ALA A 6 -1.45 -8.16 3.90
C ALA A 6 -0.59 -8.39 2.63
N PHE A 7 0.72 -8.15 2.72
CA PHE A 7 1.63 -8.40 1.62
C PHE A 7 1.59 -9.87 1.16
N LEU A 8 1.67 -10.83 2.09
CA LEU A 8 1.64 -12.27 1.74
C LEU A 8 0.30 -12.65 1.09
N VAL A 9 -0.81 -12.15 1.61
CA VAL A 9 -2.13 -12.37 0.98
C VAL A 9 -2.10 -11.89 -0.46
N TYR A 10 -1.73 -10.65 -0.72
CA TYR A 10 -1.70 -10.10 -2.08
C TYR A 10 -0.64 -10.77 -2.95
N PHE A 11 0.52 -11.08 -2.40
CA PHE A 11 1.60 -11.75 -3.12
C PHE A 11 1.20 -13.15 -3.59
N PHE A 12 0.52 -13.95 -2.79
CA PHE A 12 0.10 -15.30 -3.17
C PHE A 12 -1.18 -15.32 -4.02
N THR A 13 -1.97 -14.25 -3.98
CA THR A 13 -3.22 -14.15 -4.75
C THR A 13 -3.10 -13.24 -5.97
N ARG A 14 -1.92 -12.63 -6.22
CA ARG A 14 -1.71 -11.77 -7.37
C ARG A 14 -1.88 -12.52 -8.68
N GLU A 15 -2.25 -11.81 -9.72
CA GLU A 15 -2.29 -12.35 -11.06
C GLU A 15 -0.89 -12.80 -11.50
N ALA A 16 -0.81 -14.02 -12.07
CA ALA A 16 0.46 -14.58 -12.55
C ALA A 16 0.89 -13.94 -13.88
N ARG A 17 -0.05 -13.33 -14.59
CA ARG A 17 0.11 -12.72 -15.93
C ARG A 17 -0.53 -11.34 -15.95
N GLY A 18 -0.56 -10.70 -17.12
CA GLY A 18 -1.33 -9.46 -17.29
C GLY A 18 -2.82 -9.74 -17.07
N SER A 19 -3.45 -8.90 -16.27
CA SER A 19 -4.88 -8.89 -16.03
C SER A 19 -5.63 -8.19 -17.19
N LEU A 20 -6.93 -8.06 -17.05
CA LEU A 20 -7.79 -7.29 -17.95
C LEU A 20 -7.51 -5.78 -17.77
N TRP A 21 -8.15 -4.94 -18.59
CA TRP A 21 -8.04 -3.48 -18.57
C TRP A 21 -6.61 -3.03 -18.96
N ASP A 22 -6.11 -1.99 -18.30
CA ASP A 22 -4.87 -1.31 -18.66
C ASP A 22 -3.61 -1.99 -18.13
N CYS A 23 -3.73 -3.04 -17.32
CA CYS A 23 -2.62 -3.78 -16.71
C CYS A 23 -1.60 -4.24 -17.78
N GLY A 24 -2.08 -4.77 -18.91
CA GLY A 24 -1.21 -5.19 -20.02
C GLY A 24 -0.40 -4.04 -20.62
N GLU A 25 -1.02 -2.89 -20.78
CA GLU A 25 -0.36 -1.67 -21.28
C GLU A 25 0.70 -1.19 -20.28
N PHE A 26 0.37 -1.07 -19.00
CA PHE A 26 1.32 -0.63 -17.97
C PHE A 26 2.52 -1.56 -17.84
N VAL A 27 2.30 -2.87 -17.90
CA VAL A 27 3.38 -3.88 -17.88
C VAL A 27 4.26 -3.74 -19.12
N ALA A 28 3.69 -3.60 -20.32
CA ALA A 28 4.44 -3.43 -21.56
C ALA A 28 5.23 -2.10 -21.55
N CYS A 29 4.63 -1.01 -21.09
CA CYS A 29 5.30 0.27 -20.94
C CYS A 29 6.43 0.22 -19.92
N ALA A 30 6.27 -0.50 -18.80
CA ALA A 30 7.33 -0.73 -17.82
C ALA A 30 8.48 -1.57 -18.42
N ASP A 31 8.17 -2.59 -19.21
CA ASP A 31 9.20 -3.43 -19.85
C ASP A 31 10.01 -2.66 -20.91
N LYS A 32 9.39 -1.82 -21.70
CA LYS A 32 10.03 -1.08 -22.80
C LYS A 32 10.39 0.37 -22.46
N LEU A 33 10.11 0.85 -21.24
CA LEU A 33 10.17 2.26 -20.86
C LEU A 33 9.36 3.14 -21.83
N GLY A 34 8.19 2.62 -22.22
CA GLY A 34 7.22 3.33 -23.05
C GLY A 34 6.36 4.29 -22.23
N MET A 35 5.49 5.02 -22.94
CA MET A 35 4.52 5.93 -22.32
C MET A 35 3.12 5.31 -22.43
N PRO A 36 2.44 5.00 -21.32
CA PRO A 36 1.06 4.56 -21.36
C PRO A 36 0.13 5.72 -21.77
N HIS A 37 -1.14 5.41 -21.99
CA HIS A 37 -2.16 6.40 -22.33
C HIS A 37 -2.18 7.57 -21.33
N SER A 38 -2.72 8.72 -21.76
CA SER A 38 -2.80 9.94 -20.95
C SER A 38 -3.58 9.70 -19.63
N PRO A 39 -3.06 10.19 -18.48
CA PRO A 39 -1.97 11.18 -18.33
C PRO A 39 -0.55 10.59 -18.27
N GLY A 40 -0.35 9.34 -18.61
CA GLY A 40 0.90 8.61 -18.41
C GLY A 40 1.11 8.28 -16.93
N ALA A 41 2.04 7.50 -16.55
CA ALA A 41 2.36 7.18 -15.15
C ALA A 41 3.87 7.00 -15.00
N PRO A 42 4.68 8.06 -15.16
CA PRO A 42 6.14 7.93 -15.30
C PRO A 42 6.78 7.26 -14.07
N LEU A 43 6.32 7.57 -12.87
CA LEU A 43 6.84 6.95 -11.66
C LEU A 43 6.50 5.45 -11.60
N PHE A 44 5.26 5.08 -11.98
CA PHE A 44 4.86 3.68 -12.04
C PHE A 44 5.70 2.90 -13.06
N VAL A 45 5.89 3.45 -14.24
CA VAL A 45 6.68 2.84 -15.31
C VAL A 45 8.14 2.63 -14.87
N LEU A 46 8.75 3.64 -14.25
CA LEU A 46 10.14 3.54 -13.75
C LEU A 46 10.29 2.51 -12.63
N LEU A 47 9.38 2.52 -11.66
CA LEU A 47 9.38 1.53 -10.58
C LEU A 47 9.08 0.13 -11.11
N GLY A 48 8.11 -0.01 -12.01
CA GLY A 48 7.80 -1.26 -12.69
C GLY A 48 9.02 -1.81 -13.44
N ARG A 49 9.74 -0.95 -14.19
CA ARG A 49 11.00 -1.33 -14.84
C ARG A 49 12.06 -1.80 -13.86
N PHE A 50 12.20 -1.10 -12.73
CA PHE A 50 13.13 -1.50 -11.68
C PHE A 50 12.81 -2.90 -11.14
N PHE A 51 11.53 -3.19 -10.88
CA PHE A 51 11.10 -4.53 -10.45
C PHE A 51 11.30 -5.59 -11.52
N ILE A 52 11.08 -5.28 -12.81
CA ILE A 52 11.34 -6.18 -13.91
C ILE A 52 12.83 -6.53 -13.98
N ILE A 53 13.73 -5.56 -13.82
CA ILE A 53 15.18 -5.81 -13.81
C ILE A 53 15.58 -6.71 -12.64
N LEU A 54 14.94 -6.58 -11.48
CA LEU A 54 15.27 -7.38 -10.29
C LEU A 54 14.69 -8.80 -10.32
N PHE A 55 13.48 -8.96 -10.86
CA PHE A 55 12.68 -10.18 -10.69
C PHE A 55 12.11 -10.74 -11.99
N GLY A 56 12.22 -10.01 -13.10
CA GLY A 56 11.59 -10.34 -14.37
C GLY A 56 12.60 -10.39 -15.49
N ASP A 57 13.19 -11.55 -15.74
CA ASP A 57 14.26 -11.70 -16.73
C ASP A 57 13.74 -11.82 -18.19
N ASN A 58 12.45 -11.98 -18.39
CA ASN A 58 11.83 -12.10 -19.72
C ASN A 58 10.37 -11.64 -19.73
N GLY A 59 9.79 -11.42 -20.91
CA GLY A 59 8.43 -10.91 -21.06
C GLY A 59 7.33 -11.70 -20.33
N ASN A 60 7.55 -13.00 -20.09
CA ASN A 60 6.61 -13.83 -19.35
C ASN A 60 6.64 -13.55 -17.83
N THR A 61 7.74 -13.02 -17.32
CA THR A 61 7.93 -12.72 -15.89
C THR A 61 7.75 -11.23 -15.57
N ALA A 62 7.73 -10.35 -16.57
CA ALA A 62 7.56 -8.91 -16.42
C ALA A 62 6.25 -8.58 -15.69
N ALA A 63 5.13 -9.17 -16.08
CA ALA A 63 3.84 -8.98 -15.43
C ALA A 63 3.90 -9.39 -13.94
N ASN A 64 4.50 -10.54 -13.65
CA ASN A 64 4.65 -11.04 -12.29
C ASN A 64 5.52 -10.11 -11.41
N ALA A 65 6.56 -9.49 -11.98
CA ALA A 65 7.40 -8.51 -11.29
C ALA A 65 6.63 -7.23 -10.96
N VAL A 66 5.87 -6.69 -11.92
CA VAL A 66 5.05 -5.50 -11.72
C VAL A 66 3.90 -5.76 -10.73
N ASN A 67 3.23 -6.91 -10.83
CA ASN A 67 2.18 -7.31 -9.88
C ASN A 67 2.75 -7.50 -8.46
N THR A 68 4.00 -7.96 -8.33
CA THR A 68 4.70 -8.02 -7.04
C THR A 68 4.95 -6.63 -6.46
N MET A 69 5.32 -5.65 -7.29
CA MET A 69 5.42 -4.25 -6.88
C MET A 69 4.09 -3.72 -6.34
N SER A 70 2.99 -3.99 -7.05
CA SER A 70 1.64 -3.59 -6.62
C SER A 70 1.23 -4.24 -5.29
N ALA A 71 1.51 -5.54 -5.12
CA ALA A 71 1.27 -6.24 -3.85
C ALA A 71 2.08 -5.64 -2.68
N LEU A 72 3.34 -5.25 -2.93
CA LEU A 72 4.19 -4.62 -1.92
C LEU A 72 3.66 -3.23 -1.54
N ALA A 73 3.28 -2.40 -2.52
CA ALA A 73 2.70 -1.09 -2.30
C ALA A 73 1.37 -1.18 -1.53
N SER A 74 0.53 -2.15 -1.89
CA SER A 74 -0.74 -2.42 -1.20
C SER A 74 -0.54 -2.87 0.24
N GLY A 75 0.42 -3.77 0.49
CA GLY A 75 0.78 -4.16 1.85
C GLY A 75 1.25 -2.97 2.69
N ALA A 76 2.04 -2.06 2.10
CA ALA A 76 2.47 -0.83 2.76
C ALA A 76 1.30 0.13 3.02
N THR A 77 0.32 0.22 2.11
CA THR A 77 -0.93 0.96 2.32
C THR A 77 -1.65 0.49 3.58
N ILE A 78 -1.78 -0.82 3.76
CA ILE A 78 -2.42 -1.41 4.96
C ILE A 78 -1.63 -1.08 6.23
N LEU A 79 -0.30 -1.05 6.18
CA LEU A 79 0.52 -0.63 7.32
C LEU A 79 0.25 0.83 7.71
N PHE A 80 0.22 1.74 6.74
CA PHE A 80 -0.07 3.15 7.02
C PHE A 80 -1.50 3.34 7.51
N LEU A 81 -2.47 2.62 6.96
CA LEU A 81 -3.85 2.62 7.46
C LEU A 81 -3.91 2.15 8.93
N PHE A 82 -3.24 1.06 9.27
CA PHE A 82 -3.12 0.61 10.65
C PHE A 82 -2.58 1.71 11.58
N TRP A 83 -1.52 2.40 11.17
CA TRP A 83 -0.95 3.50 11.95
C TRP A 83 -1.90 4.71 12.06
N CYS A 84 -2.63 5.04 11.02
CA CYS A 84 -3.63 6.10 11.06
C CYS A 84 -4.77 5.75 12.04
N VAL A 85 -5.32 4.54 11.96
CA VAL A 85 -6.39 4.09 12.86
C VAL A 85 -5.92 4.09 14.32
N THR A 86 -4.74 3.53 14.59
CA THR A 86 -4.19 3.53 15.95
C THR A 86 -3.87 4.93 16.46
N HIS A 87 -3.44 5.85 15.59
CA HIS A 87 -3.21 7.25 15.96
C HIS A 87 -4.52 7.92 16.42
N PHE A 88 -5.60 7.80 15.65
CA PHE A 88 -6.91 8.35 16.04
C PHE A 88 -7.49 7.66 17.26
N ALA A 89 -7.42 6.34 17.33
CA ALA A 89 -7.89 5.61 18.48
C ALA A 89 -7.17 6.05 19.78
N ARG A 90 -5.86 6.29 19.70
CA ARG A 90 -5.10 6.81 20.84
C ARG A 90 -5.59 8.21 21.27
N LYS A 91 -5.81 9.12 20.34
CA LYS A 91 -6.33 10.48 20.64
C LYS A 91 -7.69 10.47 21.36
N MET A 92 -8.47 9.38 21.22
CA MET A 92 -9.75 9.23 21.95
C MET A 92 -9.59 8.89 23.42
N PHE A 93 -8.46 8.33 23.84
CA PHE A 93 -8.24 7.85 25.22
C PHE A 93 -7.34 8.78 26.03
N VAL A 94 -6.37 9.42 25.42
CA VAL A 94 -5.34 10.19 26.13
C VAL A 94 -4.95 11.46 25.38
N GLY A 95 -4.59 12.49 26.14
CA GLY A 95 -4.02 13.73 25.63
C GLY A 95 -2.59 13.56 25.12
N VAL A 96 -2.04 14.65 24.56
CA VAL A 96 -0.66 14.68 24.08
C VAL A 96 0.32 14.53 25.26
N GLY A 97 1.20 13.56 25.17
CA GLY A 97 2.20 13.29 26.22
C GLY A 97 1.76 12.33 27.31
N GLU A 98 0.48 11.96 27.36
CA GLU A 98 -0.01 10.99 28.32
C GLU A 98 0.23 9.54 27.87
N GLU A 99 0.38 8.63 28.84
CA GLU A 99 0.57 7.21 28.58
C GLU A 99 -0.75 6.42 28.63
N LEU A 100 -0.89 5.49 27.68
CA LEU A 100 -2.01 4.55 27.68
C LEU A 100 -1.81 3.49 28.79
N ASN A 101 -2.88 3.17 29.50
CA ASN A 101 -2.89 1.97 30.34
C ASN A 101 -2.96 0.70 29.44
N LYS A 102 -2.70 -0.48 30.04
CA LYS A 102 -2.65 -1.74 29.30
C LYS A 102 -3.93 -2.06 28.53
N ASN A 103 -5.09 -1.79 29.10
CA ASN A 103 -6.37 -2.07 28.46
C ASN A 103 -6.64 -1.12 27.29
N GLN A 104 -6.35 0.17 27.47
CA GLN A 104 -6.44 1.17 26.40
C GLN A 104 -5.48 0.85 25.26
N MET A 105 -4.24 0.46 25.57
CA MET A 105 -3.27 0.05 24.56
C MET A 105 -3.77 -1.17 23.76
N PHE A 106 -4.32 -2.18 24.45
CA PHE A 106 -4.92 -3.33 23.77
C PHE A 106 -6.07 -2.91 22.86
N THR A 107 -6.97 -2.04 23.31
CA THR A 107 -8.10 -1.56 22.52
C THR A 107 -7.63 -0.77 21.28
N VAL A 108 -6.64 0.11 21.44
CA VAL A 108 -6.05 0.88 20.32
C VAL A 108 -5.41 -0.06 19.28
N MET A 109 -4.64 -1.04 19.73
CA MET A 109 -4.02 -2.00 18.83
C MET A 109 -5.03 -2.90 18.12
N ALA A 110 -6.05 -3.36 18.84
CA ALA A 110 -7.12 -4.19 18.30
C ALA A 110 -7.94 -3.41 17.23
N SER A 111 -8.31 -2.16 17.50
CA SER A 111 -9.02 -1.33 16.53
C SER A 111 -8.21 -1.12 15.25
N GLY A 112 -6.90 -0.90 15.36
CA GLY A 112 -6.00 -0.82 14.22
C GLY A 112 -5.96 -2.11 13.40
N VAL A 113 -5.88 -3.27 14.06
CA VAL A 113 -5.88 -4.58 13.39
C VAL A 113 -7.20 -4.83 12.68
N VAL A 114 -8.33 -4.58 13.35
CA VAL A 114 -9.67 -4.75 12.76
C VAL A 114 -9.85 -3.84 11.54
N GLY A 115 -9.54 -2.55 11.65
CA GLY A 115 -9.65 -1.61 10.54
C GLY A 115 -8.74 -1.96 9.36
N ALA A 116 -7.49 -2.31 9.64
CA ALA A 116 -6.53 -2.72 8.62
C ALA A 116 -6.99 -3.99 7.89
N PHE A 117 -7.44 -5.02 8.58
CA PHE A 117 -7.87 -6.27 7.95
C PHE A 117 -9.25 -6.16 7.28
N ALA A 118 -10.15 -5.34 7.79
CA ALA A 118 -11.39 -5.04 7.08
C ALA A 118 -11.11 -4.46 5.68
N TYR A 119 -10.11 -3.59 5.56
CA TYR A 119 -9.70 -3.04 4.27
C TYR A 119 -8.86 -4.04 3.45
N THR A 120 -7.96 -4.80 4.10
CA THR A 120 -7.16 -5.86 3.42
C THR A 120 -8.03 -6.85 2.66
N PHE A 121 -9.15 -7.26 3.25
CA PHE A 121 -10.05 -8.26 2.69
C PHE A 121 -11.28 -7.64 2.01
N SER A 122 -11.30 -6.33 1.77
CA SER A 122 -12.33 -5.72 0.94
C SER A 122 -12.11 -6.11 -0.53
N ASP A 123 -13.18 -6.49 -1.20
CA ASP A 123 -13.15 -6.99 -2.58
C ASP A 123 -12.45 -6.01 -3.54
N SER A 124 -12.87 -4.74 -3.53
CA SER A 124 -12.34 -3.72 -4.43
C SER A 124 -10.84 -3.46 -4.22
N PHE A 125 -10.37 -3.45 -2.97
CA PHE A 125 -8.95 -3.22 -2.71
C PHE A 125 -8.10 -4.45 -3.02
N TRP A 126 -8.62 -5.64 -2.70
CA TRP A 126 -7.93 -6.90 -3.00
C TRP A 126 -7.71 -7.06 -4.49
N PHE A 127 -8.73 -6.80 -5.30
CA PHE A 127 -8.63 -6.86 -6.76
C PHE A 127 -7.49 -5.96 -7.27
N SER A 128 -7.47 -4.68 -6.88
CA SER A 128 -6.44 -3.73 -7.31
C SER A 128 -5.06 -4.00 -6.72
N ALA A 129 -4.97 -4.73 -5.60
CA ALA A 129 -3.70 -4.98 -4.92
C ALA A 129 -2.79 -5.98 -5.64
N GLY A 130 -3.37 -6.89 -6.42
CA GLY A 130 -2.66 -7.96 -7.12
C GLY A 130 -2.35 -7.68 -8.58
N GLU A 131 -2.70 -6.50 -9.08
CA GLU A 131 -2.61 -6.14 -10.50
C GLU A 131 -1.57 -5.06 -10.77
N GLY A 132 -0.99 -5.11 -11.97
CA GLY A 132 0.02 -4.15 -12.44
C GLY A 132 -0.59 -2.84 -12.92
N GLU A 133 -1.37 -2.18 -12.06
CA GLU A 133 -2.00 -0.90 -12.32
C GLU A 133 -1.60 0.18 -11.31
N VAL A 134 -1.90 1.43 -11.65
CA VAL A 134 -1.50 2.61 -10.87
C VAL A 134 -2.18 2.72 -9.50
N TYR A 135 -3.31 2.01 -9.30
CA TYR A 135 -4.14 2.15 -8.10
C TYR A 135 -3.42 1.74 -6.80
N ALA A 136 -2.60 0.69 -6.84
CA ALA A 136 -1.83 0.25 -5.68
C ALA A 136 -0.83 1.32 -5.22
N LEU A 137 -0.08 1.92 -6.15
CA LEU A 137 0.85 3.01 -5.85
C LEU A 137 0.13 4.29 -5.42
N SER A 138 -0.98 4.64 -6.06
CA SER A 138 -1.80 5.79 -5.70
C SER A 138 -2.30 5.67 -4.25
N SER A 139 -2.83 4.52 -3.89
CA SER A 139 -3.29 4.21 -2.53
C SER A 139 -2.15 4.29 -1.51
N PHE A 140 -0.98 3.76 -1.87
CA PHE A 140 0.23 3.84 -1.03
C PHE A 140 0.64 5.29 -0.76
N PHE A 141 0.77 6.11 -1.80
CA PHE A 141 1.16 7.51 -1.62
C PHE A 141 0.10 8.31 -0.86
N THR A 142 -1.18 8.05 -1.09
CA THR A 142 -2.27 8.67 -0.32
C THR A 142 -2.16 8.33 1.16
N ALA A 143 -1.99 7.06 1.50
CA ALA A 143 -1.86 6.63 2.89
C ALA A 143 -0.57 7.15 3.56
N LEU A 144 0.54 7.15 2.83
CA LEU A 144 1.82 7.69 3.28
C LEU A 144 1.72 9.20 3.59
N VAL A 145 1.21 9.99 2.65
CA VAL A 145 1.06 11.44 2.84
C VAL A 145 0.14 11.74 4.01
N PHE A 146 -1.00 11.06 4.10
CA PHE A 146 -1.92 11.23 5.22
C PHE A 146 -1.27 10.90 6.56
N TRP A 147 -0.53 9.80 6.65
CA TRP A 147 0.25 9.45 7.83
C TRP A 147 1.29 10.52 8.19
N LEU A 148 2.02 11.06 7.22
CA LEU A 148 3.01 12.09 7.45
C LEU A 148 2.36 13.39 7.95
N MET A 149 1.17 13.75 7.46
CA MET A 149 0.40 14.89 7.96
C MET A 149 0.02 14.71 9.44
N LEU A 150 -0.44 13.52 9.83
CA LEU A 150 -0.75 13.22 11.23
C LEU A 150 0.50 13.27 12.13
N LYS A 151 1.64 12.84 11.62
CA LYS A 151 2.92 12.95 12.34
C LYS A 151 3.37 14.40 12.50
N TRP A 152 3.18 15.21 11.48
CA TRP A 152 3.50 16.63 11.53
C TRP A 152 2.60 17.38 12.52
N GLU A 153 1.29 17.16 12.50
CA GLU A 153 0.34 17.71 13.48
C GLU A 153 0.78 17.39 14.92
N HIS A 154 1.07 16.11 15.18
CA HIS A 154 1.51 15.67 16.51
C HIS A 154 2.85 16.28 16.95
N ALA A 155 3.77 16.55 16.02
CA ALA A 155 5.03 17.21 16.32
C ALA A 155 4.85 18.68 16.68
N ASP A 156 3.88 19.38 16.07
CA ASP A 156 3.54 20.77 16.39
C ASP A 156 2.84 20.87 17.76
N GLU A 157 1.91 19.96 18.06
CA GLU A 157 1.24 19.88 19.37
C GLU A 157 2.23 19.69 20.54
N ARG A 158 3.33 18.94 20.34
CA ARG A 158 4.36 18.76 21.36
C ARG A 158 5.27 19.98 21.57
N ARG A 159 5.33 20.90 20.61
CA ARG A 159 6.17 22.11 20.69
C ARG A 159 5.47 23.27 21.34
N ARG A 160 4.15 23.23 21.43
CA ARG A 160 3.30 24.24 22.09
C ARG A 160 3.13 23.93 23.56
#